data_06115dabc8d784697fa4b85708af1f45
#
_entry.id   06115dabc8d784697fa4b85708af1f45
#
_cell.length_a   1.000
_cell.length_b   1.000
_cell.length_c   1.000
_cell.angle_alpha   90.00
_cell.angle_beta   90.00
_cell.angle_gamma   90.00
#
_symmetry.space_group_name_H-M   'P 1'
#
loop_
_entity.id
_entity.type
_entity.pdbx_description
1 polymer ?
#
loop_
_entity_poly.entity_id
_entity_poly.type
_entity_poly.pdbx_seq_one_letter_code
_entity_poly.pdbx_strand_id
1 'polypeptide(L)'
;MSMKEHGNGKLQVWWIPQVPMKAFEVDVTSVAEGVKIMDVLAKYDQFQLENNVKPDYCNAGGLRRWCENSDGEGTPGWEDWCDEETGEDDPRVFVSERQA
;
A
#
# COMPACT_ATOMS: atom_id res chain seq x y z
N MET A 1 -17.99 7.28 16.43
CA MET A 1 -17.72 7.04 15.87
C MET A 1 -16.86 6.39 15.86
N SER A 2 -16.71 5.98 15.78
CA SER A 2 -15.88 5.40 15.64
C SER A 2 -15.12 5.64 14.87
N MET A 3 -14.59 6.02 14.88
CA MET A 3 -14.01 6.22 14.14
C MET A 3 -13.16 5.60 13.66
N LYS A 4 -12.94 4.97 13.77
CA LYS A 4 -12.22 4.31 13.21
C LYS A 4 -12.66 3.80 12.13
N GLU A 5 -13.51 4.23 11.69
CA GLU A 5 -13.96 3.82 10.48
C GLU A 5 -13.21 4.40 9.38
N HIS A 6 -12.85 3.57 8.39
CA HIS A 6 -12.15 4.04 7.22
C HIS A 6 -13.14 4.35 6.15
N GLY A 7 -13.62 5.21 5.67
CA GLY A 7 -14.61 5.38 4.60
C GLY A 7 -14.32 4.45 3.43
N ASN A 8 -15.35 4.07 2.74
CA ASN A 8 -15.22 3.21 1.56
C ASN A 8 -14.31 3.86 0.54
N GLY A 9 -13.33 3.13 0.05
CA GLY A 9 -12.36 3.65 -0.91
C GLY A 9 -11.13 4.27 -0.28
N LYS A 10 -11.03 4.30 1.04
CA LYS A 10 -9.84 4.82 1.71
C LYS A 10 -8.62 4.04 1.30
N LEU A 11 -7.54 4.74 1.01
CA LEU A 11 -6.30 4.10 0.55
C LEU A 11 -5.26 4.07 1.66
N GLN A 12 -4.48 3.00 1.68
CA GLN A 12 -3.45 2.83 2.68
C GLN A 12 -2.28 2.05 2.09
N VAL A 13 -1.06 2.52 2.35
CA VAL A 13 0.13 1.76 2.03
C VAL A 13 0.44 0.86 3.22
N TRP A 14 0.77 -0.41 2.96
CA TRP A 14 1.26 -1.31 3.99
C TRP A 14 2.67 -1.73 3.62
N TRP A 15 3.54 -1.85 4.60
CA TRP A 15 4.95 -2.15 4.35
C TRP A 15 5.52 -2.97 5.47
N ILE A 16 6.13 -4.09 5.12
CA ILE A 16 6.80 -4.96 6.06
C ILE A 16 8.29 -4.88 5.76
N PRO A 17 9.06 -4.12 6.57
CA PRO A 17 10.47 -3.88 6.26
C PRO A 17 11.33 -5.12 6.36
N GLN A 18 10.92 -6.08 7.17
CA GLN A 18 11.66 -7.32 7.32
C GLN A 18 10.66 -8.43 7.62
N VAL A 19 10.44 -9.30 6.66
CA VAL A 19 9.50 -10.41 6.82
C VAL A 19 10.12 -11.47 7.73
N PRO A 20 9.39 -12.04 8.70
CA PRO A 20 8.00 -11.73 9.05
C PRO A 20 7.89 -10.74 10.21
N MET A 21 6.97 -9.80 10.11
CA MET A 21 6.61 -8.90 11.21
C MET A 21 5.32 -8.20 10.79
N LYS A 22 4.72 -7.47 11.71
CA LYS A 22 3.50 -6.76 11.34
C LYS A 22 3.84 -5.59 10.42
N ALA A 23 2.87 -5.20 9.62
CA ALA A 23 3.07 -4.16 8.63
C ALA A 23 3.05 -2.77 9.25
N PHE A 24 3.88 -1.90 8.71
CA PHE A 24 3.82 -0.47 8.94
C PHE A 24 2.74 0.08 7.98
N GLU A 25 1.84 0.90 8.49
CA GLU A 25 0.66 1.31 7.72
C GLU A 25 0.60 2.82 7.62
N VAL A 26 0.37 3.34 6.40
CA VAL A 26 0.32 4.77 6.14
C VAL A 26 -0.90 5.08 5.30
N ASP A 27 -1.82 5.89 5.83
CA ASP A 27 -2.96 6.34 5.06
C ASP A 27 -2.51 7.34 4.01
N VAL A 28 -3.05 7.21 2.81
CA VAL A 28 -2.72 8.12 1.72
C VAL A 28 -4.02 8.61 1.07
N THR A 29 -3.93 9.72 0.35
CA THR A 29 -5.11 10.36 -0.23
C THR A 29 -5.25 10.07 -1.71
N SER A 30 -4.24 9.49 -2.35
CA SER A 30 -4.30 9.16 -3.77
C SER A 30 -3.36 8.02 -4.07
N VAL A 31 -3.57 7.42 -5.23
CA VAL A 31 -2.67 6.34 -5.71
C VAL A 31 -1.27 6.89 -5.93
N ALA A 32 -1.17 8.11 -6.47
CA ALA A 32 0.13 8.74 -6.70
C ALA A 32 0.88 8.94 -5.39
N GLU A 33 0.19 9.38 -4.35
CA GLU A 33 0.81 9.54 -3.04
C GLU A 33 1.27 8.19 -2.50
N GLY A 34 0.44 7.16 -2.68
CA GLY A 34 0.80 5.81 -2.26
C GLY A 34 2.06 5.31 -2.93
N VAL A 35 2.18 5.52 -4.24
CA VAL A 35 3.37 5.11 -4.99
C VAL A 35 4.60 5.85 -4.47
N LYS A 36 4.47 7.15 -4.22
CA LYS A 36 5.59 7.93 -3.69
C LYS A 36 6.05 7.40 -2.34
N ILE A 37 5.11 7.10 -1.47
CA ILE A 37 5.44 6.56 -0.15
C ILE A 37 6.13 5.20 -0.29
N MET A 38 5.62 4.32 -1.15
CA MET A 38 6.23 3.01 -1.35
C MET A 38 7.66 3.15 -1.89
N ASP A 39 7.90 4.10 -2.78
CA ASP A 39 9.24 4.31 -3.32
C ASP A 39 10.20 4.80 -2.24
N VAL A 40 9.73 5.69 -1.36
CA VAL A 40 10.55 6.18 -0.26
C VAL A 40 10.91 5.03 0.70
N LEU A 41 9.92 4.20 1.01
CA LEU A 41 10.15 3.07 1.92
C LEU A 41 11.12 2.07 1.33
N ALA A 42 10.99 1.81 0.03
CA ALA A 42 11.92 0.89 -0.64
C ALA A 42 13.35 1.44 -0.63
N LYS A 43 13.51 2.74 -0.85
CA LYS A 43 14.82 3.37 -0.82
C LYS A 43 15.42 3.35 0.58
N TYR A 44 14.57 3.54 1.58
CA TYR A 44 15.05 3.49 2.96
C TYR A 44 15.50 2.09 3.34
N ASP A 45 14.76 1.07 2.89
CA ASP A 45 15.16 -0.31 3.12
C ASP A 45 16.50 -0.61 2.47
N GLN A 46 16.71 -0.13 1.25
CA GLN A 46 17.97 -0.32 0.55
C GLN A 46 19.11 0.38 1.30
N PHE A 47 18.85 1.59 1.78
CA PHE A 47 19.81 2.35 2.56
C PHE A 47 20.22 1.58 3.82
N GLN A 48 19.24 0.99 4.51
CA GLN A 48 19.52 0.22 5.71
C GLN A 48 20.37 -1.00 5.42
N LEU A 49 20.09 -1.68 4.30
CA LEU A 49 20.87 -2.85 3.91
C LEU A 49 22.32 -2.45 3.60
N GLU A 50 22.49 -1.36 2.84
CA GLU A 50 23.83 -0.91 2.46
C GLU A 50 24.64 -0.43 3.63
N ASN A 51 24.00 -0.04 4.72
CA ASN A 51 24.68 0.45 5.91
C ASN A 51 24.66 -0.55 7.05
N ASN A 52 24.37 -1.80 6.71
CA ASN A 52 24.43 -2.94 7.65
C ASN A 52 23.48 -2.80 8.84
N VAL A 53 22.38 -2.07 8.64
CA VAL A 53 21.36 -1.94 9.68
C VAL A 53 20.39 -3.13 9.65
N LYS A 54 20.19 -3.73 8.47
CA LYS A 54 19.36 -4.93 8.37
C LYS A 54 20.20 -6.08 7.81
N PRO A 55 19.87 -7.31 8.24
CA PRO A 55 20.69 -8.48 7.85
C PRO A 55 20.51 -8.88 6.40
N ASP A 56 19.33 -8.63 5.80
CA ASP A 56 19.10 -8.97 4.41
C ASP A 56 17.98 -8.11 3.87
N TYR A 57 17.71 -8.26 2.60
CA TYR A 57 16.69 -7.47 1.91
C TYR A 57 15.45 -8.33 1.70
N CYS A 58 14.62 -8.41 2.72
CA CYS A 58 13.45 -9.28 2.71
C CYS A 58 12.23 -8.49 3.15
N ASN A 59 11.72 -7.65 2.25
CA ASN A 59 10.57 -6.81 2.56
C ASN A 59 9.38 -7.17 1.68
N ALA A 60 8.21 -6.64 2.04
CA ALA A 60 7.01 -6.79 1.25
C ALA A 60 6.16 -5.56 1.49
N GLY A 61 5.35 -5.20 0.51
CA GLY A 61 4.51 -4.02 0.66
C GLY A 61 3.54 -3.87 -0.50
N GLY A 62 2.63 -2.92 -0.36
CA GLY A 62 1.66 -2.66 -1.40
C GLY A 62 0.70 -1.56 -1.03
N LEU A 63 -0.25 -1.32 -1.91
CA LEU A 63 -1.32 -0.37 -1.73
C LEU A 63 -2.63 -1.14 -1.61
N ARG A 64 -3.46 -0.75 -0.65
CA ARG A 64 -4.75 -1.41 -0.45
C ARG A 64 -5.84 -0.38 -0.27
N ARG A 65 -7.07 -0.82 -0.48
CA ARG A 65 -8.25 0.04 -0.42
C ARG A 65 -9.26 -0.56 0.54
N TRP A 66 -9.88 0.29 1.34
CA TRP A 66 -10.93 -0.17 2.25
C TRP A 66 -12.21 -0.39 1.46
N CYS A 67 -12.84 -1.52 1.66
CA CYS A 67 -14.09 -1.85 1.01
C CYS A 67 -15.12 -2.23 2.08
N GLU A 68 -16.28 -1.59 2.04
CA GLU A 68 -17.31 -1.85 3.03
C GLU A 68 -17.97 -3.22 2.85
N ASN A 69 -17.74 -3.85 1.71
CA ASN A 69 -18.34 -5.14 1.40
C ASN A 69 -17.29 -6.01 0.73
N SER A 70 -16.20 -6.24 1.46
CA SER A 70 -15.03 -6.91 0.90
C SER A 70 -15.31 -8.36 0.51
N ASP A 71 -16.16 -9.05 1.26
CA ASP A 71 -16.43 -10.47 0.98
C ASP A 71 -17.70 -10.70 0.18
N GLY A 72 -18.35 -9.63 -0.26
CA GLY A 72 -19.62 -9.74 -0.97
C GLY A 72 -20.82 -9.97 -0.07
N GLU A 73 -20.62 -9.99 1.23
CA GLU A 73 -21.69 -10.25 2.20
C GLU A 73 -21.84 -9.13 3.22
N GLY A 74 -21.27 -7.97 2.93
CA GLY A 74 -21.40 -6.82 3.80
C GLY A 74 -20.33 -6.70 4.87
N THR A 75 -19.31 -7.54 4.84
CA THR A 75 -18.21 -7.47 5.81
C THR A 75 -17.14 -6.51 5.31
N PRO A 76 -16.85 -5.45 6.05
CA PRO A 76 -15.81 -4.51 5.61
C PRO A 76 -14.42 -5.10 5.75
N GLY A 77 -13.52 -4.65 4.93
CA GLY A 77 -12.13 -5.10 5.00
C GLY A 77 -11.26 -4.41 3.97
N TRP A 78 -9.96 -4.66 4.07
CA TRP A 78 -9.00 -4.15 3.10
C TRP A 78 -8.91 -5.08 1.90
N GLU A 79 -8.75 -4.48 0.73
CA GLU A 79 -8.52 -5.22 -0.52
C GLU A 79 -7.31 -4.64 -1.20
N ASP A 80 -6.59 -5.46 -1.95
CA ASP A 80 -5.52 -4.95 -2.79
C ASP A 80 -6.12 -3.95 -3.76
N TRP A 81 -5.42 -2.83 -3.96
CA TRP A 81 -5.91 -1.79 -4.83
C TRP A 81 -5.92 -2.26 -6.29
N CYS A 82 -6.94 -1.83 -7.01
CA CYS A 82 -7.09 -2.14 -8.43
C CYS A 82 -7.93 -1.01 -9.05
N ASP A 83 -7.55 -0.59 -10.24
CA ASP A 83 -8.33 0.41 -10.95
C ASP A 83 -9.53 -0.28 -11.60
N GLU A 84 -10.72 0.15 -11.25
CA GLU A 84 -11.93 -0.54 -11.68
C GLU A 84 -12.26 -0.31 -13.14
N GLU A 85 -11.74 0.78 -13.73
CA GLU A 85 -12.03 1.07 -15.13
C GLU A 85 -11.16 0.28 -16.08
N THR A 86 -9.89 0.11 -15.74
CA THR A 86 -8.96 -0.55 -16.65
C THR A 86 -8.54 -1.94 -16.19
N GLY A 87 -8.78 -2.25 -14.92
CA GLY A 87 -8.34 -3.51 -14.36
C GLY A 87 -6.88 -3.52 -13.96
N GLU A 88 -6.21 -2.37 -14.05
CA GLU A 88 -4.79 -2.28 -13.69
C GLU A 88 -4.62 -2.45 -12.18
N ASP A 89 -3.81 -3.40 -11.77
CA ASP A 89 -3.59 -3.66 -10.35
C ASP A 89 -2.19 -3.26 -9.89
N ASP A 90 -1.37 -2.70 -10.76
CA ASP A 90 -0.07 -2.17 -10.38
C ASP A 90 -0.18 -0.66 -10.27
N PRO A 91 -0.14 -0.11 -9.05
CA PRO A 91 -0.31 1.33 -8.89
C PRO A 91 0.78 2.16 -9.56
N ARG A 92 1.99 1.60 -9.69
CA ARG A 92 3.08 2.32 -10.35
C ARG A 92 2.81 2.48 -11.84
N VAL A 93 2.29 1.45 -12.47
CA VAL A 93 1.93 1.51 -13.89
C VAL A 93 0.78 2.49 -14.10
N PHE A 94 -0.21 2.42 -13.24
CA PHE A 94 -1.36 3.31 -13.32
C PHE A 94 -0.95 4.78 -13.26
N VAL A 95 -0.11 5.14 -12.31
CA VAL A 95 0.35 6.52 -12.15
C VAL A 95 1.22 6.95 -13.33
N SER A 96 2.10 6.06 -13.78
CA SER A 96 2.98 6.34 -14.91
C SER A 96 2.18 6.66 -16.17
N GLU A 97 1.13 5.89 -16.44
CA GLU A 97 0.32 6.11 -17.63
C GLU A 97 -0.47 7.41 -17.56
N ARG A 98 -0.89 7.81 -16.37
CA ARG A 98 -1.65 9.04 -16.23
C ARG A 98 -0.78 10.28 -16.28
N GLN A 99 0.50 10.15 -16.02
CA GLN A 99 1.43 11.27 -16.04
C GLN A 99 2.17 11.40 -17.36
N ALA A 100 1.95 10.47 -18.26
CA ALA A 100 2.65 10.46 -19.54
C ALA A 100 2.17 11.56 -20.49
#